data_225d86d8692ea4331b1b9965b3468ab7
#
_entry.id   225d86d8692ea4331b1b9965b3468ab7
#
_cell.length_a   1.000
_cell.length_b   1.000
_cell.length_c   1.000
_cell.angle_alpha   90.00
_cell.angle_beta   90.00
_cell.angle_gamma   90.00
#
_symmetry.space_group_name_H-M   'P 1'
#
loop_
_entity.id
_entity.type
_entity.pdbx_description
1 polymer ?
#
loop_
_entity_poly.entity_id
_entity_poly.type
_entity_poly.pdbx_seq_one_letter_code
_entity_poly.pdbx_strand_id
1 'polypeptide(L)'
;KSKFKQGVDKEYLICLVDSLLSNEYIDPEVVDMLNQKIQESYFDEWPADTNPYPAHNLYKSWNTLLPHPYKNDICASDTESTFCLTDNYMNCGYGHPFEGVITSRFGWRDGRHHNGIDIDLIRGDTVVSAFRGVVRLAKWTGGYGRTIIIRHHNGLETTYAHLYKFLVKSGDVVDPGQPIARGGNSGASRGSHLHFETRFKGKALNPESLIDFKKFQLHSDSLVIRKIRA
;
A
#
# COMPACT_ATOMS: atom_id res chain seq x y z
N LYS A 1 40.16 3.14 21.19
CA LYS A 1 39.22 2.06 21.49
C LYS A 1 37.86 2.56 21.05
N SER A 2 37.25 1.87 20.09
CA SER A 2 35.86 2.08 19.65
C SER A 2 35.58 3.38 18.86
N LYS A 3 36.04 3.41 17.61
CA LYS A 3 35.53 4.32 16.58
C LYS A 3 35.26 3.48 15.34
N PHE A 4 34.10 2.84 15.27
CA PHE A 4 33.48 2.37 14.03
C PHE A 4 32.05 1.94 14.37
N LYS A 5 31.15 2.92 14.45
CA LYS A 5 29.71 2.79 14.29
C LYS A 5 29.22 4.02 13.53
N GLN A 6 29.64 4.15 12.29
CA GLN A 6 28.84 4.86 11.31
C GLN A 6 28.07 3.78 10.57
N GLY A 7 26.78 3.71 10.82
CA GLY A 7 25.85 2.93 10.01
C GLY A 7 26.02 3.37 8.56
N VAL A 8 26.25 2.41 7.68
CA VAL A 8 26.29 2.69 6.25
C VAL A 8 24.89 3.14 5.86
N ASP A 9 24.78 4.29 5.22
CA ASP A 9 23.51 4.86 4.81
C ASP A 9 22.80 3.86 3.89
N LYS A 10 21.58 3.52 4.26
CA LYS A 10 20.74 2.53 3.60
C LYS A 10 20.47 2.89 2.13
N GLU A 11 20.23 4.16 1.85
CA GLU A 11 20.04 4.67 0.50
C GLU A 11 21.34 4.51 -0.33
N TYR A 12 22.49 4.67 0.31
CA TYR A 12 23.79 4.43 -0.32
C TYR A 12 24.00 2.96 -0.70
N LEU A 13 23.60 2.00 0.16
CA LEU A 13 23.68 0.57 -0.14
C LEU A 13 22.77 0.16 -1.29
N ILE A 14 21.53 0.66 -1.33
CA ILE A 14 20.58 0.41 -2.42
C ILE A 14 21.15 0.98 -3.73
N CYS A 15 21.61 2.23 -3.73
CA CYS A 15 22.21 2.87 -4.89
C CYS A 15 23.49 2.15 -5.35
N LEU A 16 24.27 1.58 -4.43
CA LEU A 16 25.47 0.80 -4.74
C LEU A 16 25.09 -0.51 -5.44
N VAL A 17 24.08 -1.21 -4.97
CA VAL A 17 23.58 -2.46 -5.59
C VAL A 17 23.02 -2.19 -6.97
N ASP A 18 22.19 -1.15 -7.15
CA ASP A 18 21.66 -0.77 -8.46
C ASP A 18 22.76 -0.38 -9.43
N SER A 19 23.79 0.33 -8.95
CA SER A 19 24.98 0.66 -9.75
C SER A 19 25.82 -0.58 -10.09
N LEU A 20 25.87 -1.55 -9.20
CA LEU A 20 26.57 -2.80 -9.40
C LEU A 20 25.80 -3.72 -10.38
N LEU A 21 24.48 -3.83 -10.24
CA LEU A 21 23.61 -4.63 -11.14
C LEU A 21 23.57 -4.09 -12.58
N SER A 22 23.83 -2.80 -12.78
CA SER A 22 23.95 -2.19 -14.11
C SER A 22 25.31 -2.46 -14.81
N ASN A 23 26.25 -3.12 -14.13
CA ASN A 23 27.58 -3.39 -14.64
C ASN A 23 27.71 -4.88 -15.01
N GLU A 24 27.82 -5.19 -16.31
CA GLU A 24 27.83 -6.56 -16.88
C GLU A 24 28.95 -7.51 -16.38
N TYR A 25 29.77 -7.09 -15.40
CA TYR A 25 30.97 -7.80 -14.95
C TYR A 25 31.00 -8.19 -13.47
N ILE A 26 29.86 -8.30 -12.80
CA ILE A 26 29.81 -8.67 -11.38
C ILE A 26 29.49 -10.14 -11.21
N ASP A 27 30.33 -10.81 -10.41
CA ASP A 27 30.11 -12.17 -9.99
C ASP A 27 28.75 -12.31 -9.25
N PRO A 28 27.85 -13.19 -9.72
CA PRO A 28 26.57 -13.43 -9.06
C PRO A 28 26.68 -13.74 -7.56
N GLU A 29 27.76 -14.42 -7.11
CA GLU A 29 27.98 -14.70 -5.69
C GLU A 29 28.20 -13.42 -4.87
N VAL A 30 28.81 -12.37 -5.44
CA VAL A 30 28.99 -11.07 -4.78
C VAL A 30 27.65 -10.35 -4.65
N VAL A 31 26.78 -10.45 -5.66
CA VAL A 31 25.43 -9.89 -5.63
C VAL A 31 24.58 -10.58 -4.56
N ASP A 32 24.64 -11.91 -4.49
CA ASP A 32 23.92 -12.69 -3.47
C ASP A 32 24.42 -12.39 -2.07
N MET A 33 25.74 -12.26 -1.87
CA MET A 33 26.33 -11.89 -0.58
C MET A 33 25.94 -10.47 -0.15
N LEU A 34 25.88 -9.52 -1.07
CA LEU A 34 25.41 -8.14 -0.79
C LEU A 34 23.92 -8.14 -0.45
N ASN A 35 23.12 -8.88 -1.22
CA ASN A 35 21.70 -9.05 -0.95
C ASN A 35 21.44 -9.67 0.42
N GLN A 36 22.21 -10.72 0.79
CA GLN A 36 22.13 -11.31 2.11
C GLN A 36 22.49 -10.32 3.22
N LYS A 37 23.57 -9.54 3.06
CA LYS A 37 23.95 -8.50 4.03
C LYS A 37 22.94 -7.37 4.13
N ILE A 38 22.32 -6.99 3.03
CA ILE A 38 21.23 -6.02 3.02
C ILE A 38 20.04 -6.59 3.79
N GLN A 39 19.66 -7.85 3.53
CA GLN A 39 18.58 -8.51 4.28
C GLN A 39 18.91 -8.63 5.77
N GLU A 40 20.11 -9.03 6.15
CA GLU A 40 20.55 -9.08 7.54
C GLU A 40 20.50 -7.70 8.20
N SER A 41 20.93 -6.62 7.52
CA SER A 41 20.84 -5.24 8.03
C SER A 41 19.38 -4.76 8.15
N TYR A 42 18.48 -5.26 7.33
CA TYR A 42 17.06 -4.97 7.44
C TYR A 42 16.39 -5.66 8.64
N PHE A 43 16.88 -6.85 9.03
CA PHE A 43 16.35 -7.56 10.18
C PHE A 43 16.97 -7.11 11.52
N ASP A 44 18.24 -6.69 11.52
CA ASP A 44 18.94 -6.22 12.73
C ASP A 44 18.64 -4.74 13.08
N GLU A 45 18.21 -3.93 12.10
CA GLU A 45 17.83 -2.51 12.28
C GLU A 45 16.33 -2.28 12.15
N TRP A 46 15.49 -3.26 12.32
CA TRP A 46 14.16 -2.95 12.81
C TRP A 46 14.38 -2.40 14.21
N PRO A 47 14.33 -1.05 14.41
CA PRO A 47 14.56 -0.52 15.74
C PRO A 47 13.58 -1.27 16.62
N ALA A 48 14.03 -1.66 17.80
CA ALA A 48 13.17 -2.02 18.92
C ALA A 48 12.28 -0.82 19.32
N ASP A 49 11.88 -0.06 18.33
CA ASP A 49 10.85 0.95 18.42
C ASP A 49 9.54 0.17 18.49
N THR A 50 9.00 0.18 19.67
CA THR A 50 7.82 -0.49 20.21
C THR A 50 6.54 -0.32 19.39
N ASN A 51 6.61 0.06 18.11
CA ASN A 51 5.45 0.31 17.28
C ASN A 51 5.35 -0.71 16.12
N PRO A 52 4.48 -1.74 16.28
CA PRO A 52 4.34 -2.82 15.30
C PRO A 52 3.61 -2.40 14.01
N TYR A 53 3.33 -1.10 13.82
CA TYR A 53 2.47 -0.65 12.74
C TYR A 53 3.24 -0.08 11.56
N PRO A 54 2.93 -0.49 10.31
CA PRO A 54 3.60 -0.03 9.11
C PRO A 54 3.56 1.49 8.96
N ALA A 55 4.65 2.07 8.45
CA ALA A 55 4.76 3.50 8.12
C ALA A 55 4.40 4.45 9.30
N HIS A 56 4.71 4.05 10.54
CA HIS A 56 4.40 4.84 11.74
C HIS A 56 5.03 6.24 11.69
N ASN A 57 6.25 6.36 11.20
CA ASN A 57 6.95 7.62 11.00
C ASN A 57 6.18 8.60 10.10
N LEU A 58 5.41 8.09 9.12
CA LEU A 58 4.59 8.90 8.21
C LEU A 58 3.26 9.30 8.83
N TYR A 59 2.62 8.40 9.58
CA TYR A 59 1.24 8.57 10.07
C TYR A 59 1.16 9.02 11.52
N LYS A 60 2.17 8.77 12.33
CA LYS A 60 2.27 9.12 13.78
C LYS A 60 1.12 8.58 14.64
N SER A 61 0.18 7.83 14.09
CA SER A 61 -0.96 7.26 14.80
C SER A 61 -1.50 6.01 14.14
N TRP A 62 -2.10 5.13 14.96
CA TRP A 62 -2.81 3.94 14.53
C TRP A 62 -4.25 4.00 15.00
N ASN A 63 -5.17 4.34 14.10
CA ASN A 63 -6.58 4.51 14.43
C ASN A 63 -7.42 3.38 13.81
N THR A 64 -8.02 2.54 14.66
CA THR A 64 -8.88 1.42 14.28
C THR A 64 -10.38 1.78 14.32
N LEU A 65 -10.71 3.02 14.68
CA LEU A 65 -12.09 3.45 14.87
C LEU A 65 -12.67 4.15 13.65
N LEU A 66 -11.90 5.00 13.01
CA LEU A 66 -12.36 5.82 11.88
C LEU A 66 -11.73 5.33 10.57
N PRO A 67 -12.48 5.29 9.46
CA PRO A 67 -11.92 4.91 8.17
C PRO A 67 -10.83 5.89 7.70
N HIS A 68 -11.03 7.19 7.87
CA HIS A 68 -10.10 8.23 7.44
C HIS A 68 -9.85 9.24 8.58
N PRO A 69 -9.04 8.87 9.61
CA PRO A 69 -8.81 9.71 10.79
C PRO A 69 -7.82 10.86 10.53
N TYR A 70 -7.10 10.82 9.41
CA TYR A 70 -6.02 11.75 9.12
C TYR A 70 -6.61 13.00 8.45
N LYS A 71 -6.60 14.13 9.18
CA LYS A 71 -6.89 15.43 8.61
C LYS A 71 -5.72 15.79 7.71
N ASN A 72 -5.94 15.96 6.43
CA ASN A 72 -5.08 16.51 5.36
C ASN A 72 -3.67 17.00 5.77
N ASP A 73 -3.01 16.28 6.68
CA ASP A 73 -1.63 16.52 7.12
C ASP A 73 -0.62 16.06 6.06
N ILE A 74 -0.92 16.37 4.80
CA ILE A 74 0.14 16.43 3.81
C ILE A 74 0.92 17.65 4.22
N CYS A 75 1.92 17.37 5.07
CA CYS A 75 2.80 18.35 5.64
C CYS A 75 3.29 19.32 4.55
N ALA A 76 3.37 20.57 4.93
CA ALA A 76 3.84 21.69 4.14
C ALA A 76 5.32 21.59 3.70
N SER A 77 5.92 20.41 3.62
CA SER A 77 7.20 20.26 2.96
C SER A 77 6.97 20.31 1.46
N ASP A 78 7.52 21.32 0.82
CA ASP A 78 7.51 21.52 -0.65
C ASP A 78 8.31 20.44 -1.41
N THR A 79 8.58 19.31 -0.79
CA THR A 79 9.42 18.25 -1.32
C THR A 79 8.58 17.15 -1.98
N GLU A 80 9.01 16.76 -3.15
CA GLU A 80 8.63 15.53 -3.82
C GLU A 80 8.96 14.33 -2.94
N SER A 81 8.03 13.39 -2.80
CA SER A 81 8.24 12.15 -2.05
C SER A 81 8.11 10.97 -3.00
N THR A 82 9.17 10.16 -3.08
CA THR A 82 9.19 8.91 -3.86
C THR A 82 8.97 7.73 -2.92
N PHE A 83 8.10 6.82 -3.31
CA PHE A 83 7.74 5.62 -2.56
C PHE A 83 7.96 4.40 -3.45
N CYS A 84 8.66 3.40 -2.93
CA CYS A 84 8.77 2.09 -3.57
C CYS A 84 7.45 1.34 -3.39
N LEU A 85 6.81 0.93 -4.48
CA LEU A 85 5.55 0.17 -4.45
C LEU A 85 5.82 -1.33 -4.41
N THR A 86 6.85 -1.77 -5.14
CA THR A 86 7.31 -3.15 -5.15
C THR A 86 8.82 -3.17 -4.94
N ASP A 87 9.29 -4.14 -4.18
CA ASP A 87 10.70 -4.36 -3.94
C ASP A 87 10.92 -5.88 -3.79
N ASN A 88 11.66 -6.44 -4.74
CA ASN A 88 11.96 -7.87 -4.77
C ASN A 88 12.81 -8.30 -3.56
N TYR A 89 13.62 -7.38 -3.00
CA TYR A 89 14.45 -7.64 -1.82
C TYR A 89 13.66 -7.62 -0.52
N MET A 90 12.58 -6.81 -0.46
CA MET A 90 11.72 -6.66 0.72
C MET A 90 10.51 -7.60 0.71
N ASN A 91 10.40 -8.49 -0.27
CA ASN A 91 9.21 -9.30 -0.52
C ASN A 91 7.92 -8.44 -0.59
N CYS A 92 8.06 -7.22 -1.12
CA CYS A 92 6.97 -6.27 -1.34
C CYS A 92 6.46 -6.44 -2.77
N GLY A 93 5.65 -7.44 -3.00
CA GLY A 93 4.97 -7.66 -4.28
C GLY A 93 3.68 -6.85 -4.42
N TYR A 94 3.05 -7.00 -5.57
CA TYR A 94 1.72 -6.49 -5.87
C TYR A 94 0.73 -7.64 -6.12
N GLY A 95 -0.45 -7.54 -5.51
CA GLY A 95 -1.61 -8.39 -5.79
C GLY A 95 -2.73 -7.57 -6.40
N HIS A 96 -3.29 -7.99 -7.52
CA HIS A 96 -4.42 -7.27 -8.10
C HIS A 96 -5.67 -7.46 -7.24
N PRO A 97 -6.31 -6.39 -6.71
CA PRO A 97 -7.34 -6.49 -5.66
C PRO A 97 -8.56 -7.31 -6.11
N PHE A 98 -8.94 -7.19 -7.36
CA PHE A 98 -9.99 -7.99 -8.02
C PHE A 98 -9.94 -7.81 -9.53
N GLU A 99 -10.02 -8.90 -10.30
CA GLU A 99 -10.07 -8.90 -11.75
C GLU A 99 -11.52 -8.70 -12.21
N GLY A 100 -11.90 -7.47 -12.52
CA GLY A 100 -13.23 -7.10 -12.93
C GLY A 100 -13.26 -5.83 -13.78
N VAL A 101 -14.44 -5.49 -14.29
CA VAL A 101 -14.65 -4.29 -15.09
C VAL A 101 -14.85 -3.08 -14.18
N ILE A 102 -14.14 -1.97 -14.43
CA ILE A 102 -14.38 -0.70 -13.74
C ILE A 102 -15.71 -0.13 -14.23
N THR A 103 -16.68 -0.06 -13.34
CA THR A 103 -18.02 0.47 -13.60
C THR A 103 -18.14 1.96 -13.22
N SER A 104 -17.25 2.43 -12.32
CA SER A 104 -17.19 3.84 -11.95
C SER A 104 -15.78 4.27 -11.58
N ARG A 105 -15.35 5.40 -12.16
CA ARG A 105 -13.99 5.93 -12.01
C ARG A 105 -13.86 6.90 -10.86
N PHE A 106 -12.63 7.14 -10.43
CA PHE A 106 -12.23 8.17 -9.48
C PHE A 106 -12.56 9.58 -10.03
N GLY A 107 -12.94 10.50 -9.13
CA GLY A 107 -13.12 11.91 -9.44
C GLY A 107 -14.54 12.45 -9.25
N TRP A 108 -14.80 13.64 -9.74
CA TRP A 108 -16.11 14.32 -9.62
C TRP A 108 -17.16 13.66 -10.50
N ARG A 109 -18.31 13.34 -9.89
CA ARG A 109 -19.51 12.81 -10.57
C ARG A 109 -20.76 13.22 -9.80
N ASP A 110 -21.80 13.63 -10.48
CA ASP A 110 -23.14 13.93 -9.90
C ASP A 110 -23.09 14.79 -8.63
N GLY A 111 -22.23 15.82 -8.63
CA GLY A 111 -22.09 16.74 -7.50
C GLY A 111 -21.30 16.18 -6.30
N ARG A 112 -20.70 14.99 -6.42
CA ARG A 112 -19.87 14.34 -5.39
C ARG A 112 -18.53 13.88 -5.93
N HIS A 113 -17.52 13.93 -5.07
CA HIS A 113 -16.23 13.30 -5.39
C HIS A 113 -16.24 11.82 -5.04
N HIS A 114 -15.91 10.98 -6.02
CA HIS A 114 -15.68 9.55 -5.84
C HIS A 114 -14.23 9.31 -5.49
N ASN A 115 -13.96 8.83 -4.26
CA ASN A 115 -12.61 8.72 -3.71
C ASN A 115 -11.87 7.43 -4.13
N GLY A 116 -12.46 6.62 -4.98
CA GLY A 116 -11.91 5.37 -5.46
C GLY A 116 -12.44 5.01 -6.83
N ILE A 117 -12.40 3.73 -7.13
CA ILE A 117 -13.03 3.12 -8.30
C ILE A 117 -14.01 2.04 -7.83
N ASP A 118 -15.05 1.80 -8.64
CA ASP A 118 -15.96 0.70 -8.42
C ASP A 118 -15.68 -0.38 -9.49
N ILE A 119 -15.43 -1.61 -9.05
CA ILE A 119 -15.12 -2.76 -9.89
C ILE A 119 -16.29 -3.75 -9.77
N ASP A 120 -16.90 -4.09 -10.89
CA ASP A 120 -18.00 -5.08 -10.95
C ASP A 120 -17.54 -6.42 -10.43
N LEU A 121 -18.34 -7.05 -9.57
CA LEU A 121 -18.12 -8.39 -9.03
C LEU A 121 -19.42 -9.07 -8.63
N ILE A 122 -19.39 -10.38 -8.51
CA ILE A 122 -20.48 -11.19 -8.00
C ILE A 122 -20.33 -11.34 -6.48
N ARG A 123 -21.44 -11.25 -5.73
CA ARG A 123 -21.43 -11.48 -4.29
C ARG A 123 -20.80 -12.82 -3.94
N GLY A 124 -19.74 -12.80 -3.15
CA GLY A 124 -18.98 -13.98 -2.74
C GLY A 124 -17.64 -14.11 -3.45
N ASP A 125 -17.36 -13.32 -4.49
CA ASP A 125 -16.07 -13.29 -5.15
C ASP A 125 -14.96 -12.94 -4.17
N THR A 126 -13.77 -13.48 -4.42
CA THR A 126 -12.63 -13.29 -3.52
C THR A 126 -11.95 -11.96 -3.80
N VAL A 127 -11.84 -11.12 -2.78
CA VAL A 127 -11.07 -9.87 -2.80
C VAL A 127 -9.74 -10.12 -2.09
N VAL A 128 -8.63 -9.64 -2.68
CA VAL A 128 -7.28 -9.87 -2.16
C VAL A 128 -6.59 -8.55 -1.81
N SER A 129 -5.54 -8.63 -0.96
CA SER A 129 -4.72 -7.47 -0.61
C SER A 129 -3.84 -7.03 -1.78
N ALA A 130 -3.79 -5.71 -2.03
CA ALA A 130 -2.94 -5.16 -3.10
C ALA A 130 -1.45 -5.18 -2.76
N PHE A 131 -1.09 -4.98 -1.50
CA PHE A 131 0.29 -4.95 -1.05
C PHE A 131 0.41 -5.60 0.33
N ARG A 132 1.65 -5.94 0.73
CA ARG A 132 1.94 -6.36 2.10
C ARG A 132 1.63 -5.25 3.09
N GLY A 133 1.01 -5.60 4.23
CA GLY A 133 0.67 -4.62 5.25
C GLY A 133 -0.03 -5.20 6.46
N VAL A 134 -0.57 -4.31 7.30
CA VAL A 134 -1.35 -4.66 8.48
C VAL A 134 -2.77 -4.12 8.32
N VAL A 135 -3.75 -4.96 8.60
CA VAL A 135 -5.17 -4.59 8.60
C VAL A 135 -5.41 -3.59 9.71
N ARG A 136 -5.60 -2.32 9.35
CA ARG A 136 -5.87 -1.26 10.30
C ARG A 136 -7.32 -1.28 10.78
N LEU A 137 -8.24 -1.61 9.89
CA LEU A 137 -9.67 -1.62 10.18
C LEU A 137 -10.36 -2.74 9.39
N ALA A 138 -11.21 -3.51 10.08
CA ALA A 138 -12.09 -4.51 9.47
C ALA A 138 -13.44 -4.48 10.21
N LYS A 139 -14.37 -3.59 9.77
CA LYS A 139 -15.68 -3.42 10.39
C LYS A 139 -16.69 -2.72 9.47
N TRP A 140 -17.90 -2.53 9.96
CA TRP A 140 -18.92 -1.68 9.32
C TRP A 140 -18.58 -0.19 9.48
N THR A 141 -18.59 0.58 8.37
CA THR A 141 -18.26 2.01 8.36
C THR A 141 -19.27 2.82 7.54
N GLY A 142 -20.47 2.95 8.05
CA GLY A 142 -21.50 3.80 7.45
C GLY A 142 -21.77 3.48 5.97
N GLY A 143 -21.63 4.48 5.10
CA GLY A 143 -21.88 4.35 3.67
C GLY A 143 -20.99 3.32 2.95
N TYR A 144 -19.77 3.10 3.41
CA TYR A 144 -18.88 2.05 2.87
C TYR A 144 -19.36 0.62 3.18
N GLY A 145 -20.27 0.45 4.15
CA GLY A 145 -20.72 -0.85 4.59
C GLY A 145 -19.60 -1.64 5.30
N ARG A 146 -19.48 -2.93 5.02
CA ARG A 146 -18.35 -3.74 5.50
C ARG A 146 -17.09 -3.33 4.79
N THR A 147 -16.10 -2.88 5.55
CA THR A 147 -14.91 -2.22 5.03
C THR A 147 -13.66 -2.83 5.66
N ILE A 148 -12.66 -3.07 4.83
CA ILE A 148 -11.29 -3.33 5.26
C ILE A 148 -10.42 -2.16 4.83
N ILE A 149 -9.53 -1.70 5.72
CA ILE A 149 -8.48 -0.75 5.41
C ILE A 149 -7.15 -1.37 5.85
N ILE A 150 -6.22 -1.42 4.92
CA ILE A 150 -4.88 -1.95 5.15
C ILE A 150 -3.89 -0.81 5.03
N ARG A 151 -3.00 -0.67 6.02
CA ARG A 151 -1.82 0.17 5.91
C ARG A 151 -0.65 -0.68 5.47
N HIS A 152 0.00 -0.24 4.42
CA HIS A 152 1.10 -0.94 3.78
C HIS A 152 2.46 -0.41 4.22
N HIS A 153 3.49 -1.25 4.11
CA HIS A 153 4.87 -0.85 4.44
C HIS A 153 5.40 0.25 3.52
N ASN A 154 4.89 0.35 2.30
CA ASN A 154 5.20 1.42 1.35
C ASN A 154 4.52 2.78 1.69
N GLY A 155 3.82 2.89 2.82
CA GLY A 155 3.18 4.13 3.28
C GLY A 155 1.81 4.41 2.68
N LEU A 156 1.30 3.59 1.75
CA LEU A 156 -0.08 3.71 1.27
C LEU A 156 -1.07 3.07 2.24
N GLU A 157 -2.32 3.52 2.18
CA GLU A 157 -3.48 2.76 2.68
C GLU A 157 -4.36 2.37 1.49
N THR A 158 -4.86 1.13 1.51
CA THR A 158 -5.91 0.69 0.59
C THR A 158 -7.20 0.43 1.34
N THR A 159 -8.32 0.80 0.72
CA THR A 159 -9.67 0.61 1.26
C THR A 159 -10.43 -0.34 0.34
N TYR A 160 -11.07 -1.33 0.94
CA TYR A 160 -11.93 -2.32 0.28
C TYR A 160 -13.30 -2.23 0.93
N ALA A 161 -14.31 -1.79 0.19
CA ALA A 161 -15.64 -1.53 0.74
C ALA A 161 -16.75 -2.31 0.04
N HIS A 162 -17.96 -2.19 0.54
CA HIS A 162 -19.19 -2.90 0.13
C HIS A 162 -19.08 -4.42 0.24
N LEU A 163 -18.19 -4.91 1.11
CA LEU A 163 -17.89 -6.33 1.28
C LEU A 163 -19.07 -7.12 1.85
N TYR A 164 -19.08 -8.42 1.55
CA TYR A 164 -20.04 -9.37 2.12
C TYR A 164 -19.53 -10.01 3.41
N LYS A 165 -18.27 -10.44 3.44
CA LYS A 165 -17.67 -11.17 4.58
C LYS A 165 -16.19 -10.82 4.70
N PHE A 166 -15.75 -10.61 5.93
CA PHE A 166 -14.31 -10.50 6.25
C PHE A 166 -13.68 -11.88 6.35
N LEU A 167 -12.46 -12.03 5.86
CA LEU A 167 -11.61 -13.21 6.06
C LEU A 167 -10.43 -12.88 6.99
N VAL A 168 -10.26 -11.60 7.32
CA VAL A 168 -9.22 -11.07 8.20
C VAL A 168 -9.84 -10.12 9.23
N LYS A 169 -9.10 -9.80 10.28
CA LYS A 169 -9.47 -8.86 11.35
C LYS A 169 -8.41 -7.77 11.52
N SER A 170 -8.74 -6.69 12.22
CA SER A 170 -7.79 -5.64 12.57
C SER A 170 -6.61 -6.22 13.35
N GLY A 171 -5.40 -5.84 12.94
CA GLY A 171 -4.12 -6.32 13.48
C GLY A 171 -3.51 -7.47 12.68
N ASP A 172 -4.25 -8.15 11.81
CA ASP A 172 -3.69 -9.21 10.98
C ASP A 172 -2.68 -8.63 9.97
N VAL A 173 -1.55 -9.33 9.81
CA VAL A 173 -0.58 -9.09 8.73
C VAL A 173 -1.08 -9.81 7.48
N VAL A 174 -0.99 -9.16 6.35
CA VAL A 174 -1.42 -9.70 5.05
C VAL A 174 -0.35 -9.51 4.00
N ASP A 175 -0.23 -10.48 3.10
CA ASP A 175 0.66 -10.45 1.96
C ASP A 175 -0.07 -10.04 0.68
N PRO A 176 0.65 -9.57 -0.39
CA PRO A 176 0.06 -9.28 -1.68
C PRO A 176 -0.65 -10.50 -2.25
N GLY A 177 -1.84 -10.32 -2.79
CA GLY A 177 -2.65 -11.44 -3.33
C GLY A 177 -3.32 -12.32 -2.28
N GLN A 178 -3.08 -12.09 -0.99
CA GLN A 178 -3.76 -12.85 0.07
C GLN A 178 -5.26 -12.53 0.10
N PRO A 179 -6.15 -13.55 0.14
CA PRO A 179 -7.57 -13.35 0.34
C PRO A 179 -7.88 -12.64 1.66
N ILE A 180 -8.56 -11.50 1.59
CA ILE A 180 -8.93 -10.67 2.76
C ILE A 180 -10.43 -10.58 2.99
N ALA A 181 -11.24 -10.75 1.92
CA ALA A 181 -12.68 -10.64 2.03
C ALA A 181 -13.42 -11.38 0.91
N ARG A 182 -14.75 -11.43 1.07
CA ARG A 182 -15.69 -11.74 -0.01
C ARG A 182 -16.40 -10.46 -0.41
N GLY A 183 -16.45 -10.18 -1.70
CA GLY A 183 -17.15 -9.05 -2.30
C GLY A 183 -18.67 -9.13 -2.10
N GLY A 184 -19.35 -7.98 -2.14
CA GLY A 184 -20.77 -7.93 -1.90
C GLY A 184 -21.44 -6.62 -2.28
N ASN A 185 -22.50 -6.27 -1.52
CA ASN A 185 -23.35 -5.10 -1.76
C ASN A 185 -23.80 -4.50 -0.42
N SER A 186 -22.88 -4.27 0.51
CA SER A 186 -23.20 -3.71 1.84
C SER A 186 -23.04 -2.19 1.86
N GLY A 187 -23.76 -1.51 2.78
CA GLY A 187 -23.70 -0.05 2.90
C GLY A 187 -24.53 0.68 1.84
N ALA A 188 -24.06 1.86 1.40
CA ALA A 188 -24.72 2.70 0.39
C ALA A 188 -24.34 2.26 -1.03
N SER A 189 -24.73 1.07 -1.42
CA SER A 189 -24.44 0.45 -2.72
C SER A 189 -25.72 0.02 -3.44
N ARG A 190 -25.77 0.19 -4.76
CA ARG A 190 -26.93 -0.16 -5.60
C ARG A 190 -26.83 -1.53 -6.27
N GLY A 191 -25.65 -2.15 -6.25
CA GLY A 191 -25.36 -3.43 -6.89
C GLY A 191 -24.06 -4.02 -6.35
N SER A 192 -23.82 -5.31 -6.57
CA SER A 192 -22.58 -5.94 -6.13
C SER A 192 -21.38 -5.36 -6.86
N HIS A 193 -20.44 -4.77 -6.12
CA HIS A 193 -19.18 -4.26 -6.63
C HIS A 193 -18.16 -4.15 -5.50
N LEU A 194 -16.89 -4.10 -5.86
CA LEU A 194 -15.81 -3.67 -4.98
C LEU A 194 -15.59 -2.17 -5.14
N HIS A 195 -15.80 -1.40 -4.08
CA HIS A 195 -15.27 -0.05 -4.03
C HIS A 195 -13.83 -0.11 -3.51
N PHE A 196 -12.88 0.32 -4.34
CA PHE A 196 -11.44 0.26 -4.06
C PHE A 196 -10.82 1.64 -4.05
N GLU A 197 -10.10 1.98 -2.97
CA GLU A 197 -9.37 3.24 -2.87
C GLU A 197 -7.89 3.01 -2.58
N THR A 198 -7.05 3.90 -3.11
CA THR A 198 -5.67 4.09 -2.68
C THR A 198 -5.54 5.45 -2.02
N ARG A 199 -4.86 5.49 -0.87
CA ARG A 199 -4.72 6.72 -0.08
C ARG A 199 -3.30 6.90 0.44
N PHE A 200 -2.91 8.16 0.58
CA PHE A 200 -1.69 8.54 1.28
C PHE A 200 -2.02 9.62 2.31
N LYS A 201 -1.71 9.37 3.59
CA LYS A 201 -2.02 10.28 4.73
C LYS A 201 -3.47 10.79 4.71
N GLY A 202 -4.41 9.88 4.44
CA GLY A 202 -5.84 10.18 4.36
C GLY A 202 -6.33 10.79 3.05
N LYS A 203 -5.44 11.30 2.18
CA LYS A 203 -5.81 11.82 0.87
C LYS A 203 -6.02 10.69 -0.12
N ALA A 204 -7.17 10.67 -0.77
CA ALA A 204 -7.44 9.73 -1.84
C ALA A 204 -6.59 10.04 -3.08
N LEU A 205 -6.01 9.00 -3.65
CA LEU A 205 -5.28 9.02 -4.91
C LEU A 205 -6.10 8.26 -5.95
N ASN A 206 -6.01 8.65 -7.23
CA ASN A 206 -6.67 7.90 -8.28
C ASN A 206 -6.01 6.52 -8.44
N PRO A 207 -6.71 5.38 -8.16
CA PRO A 207 -6.13 4.05 -8.28
C PRO A 207 -5.60 3.74 -9.69
N GLU A 208 -6.25 4.28 -10.73
CA GLU A 208 -5.85 4.09 -12.12
C GLU A 208 -4.54 4.83 -12.49
N SER A 209 -4.03 5.73 -11.63
CA SER A 209 -2.70 6.31 -11.83
C SER A 209 -1.57 5.42 -11.29
N LEU A 210 -1.89 4.42 -10.47
CA LEU A 210 -0.94 3.46 -9.92
C LEU A 210 -1.03 2.11 -10.63
N ILE A 211 -2.25 1.68 -10.97
CA ILE A 211 -2.59 0.33 -11.39
C ILE A 211 -3.18 0.35 -12.81
N ASP A 212 -2.63 -0.44 -13.71
CA ASP A 212 -3.26 -0.79 -14.99
C ASP A 212 -4.27 -1.94 -14.76
N PHE A 213 -5.53 -1.57 -14.59
CA PHE A 213 -6.62 -2.53 -14.36
C PHE A 213 -6.96 -3.39 -15.57
N LYS A 214 -6.39 -3.12 -16.76
CA LYS A 214 -6.55 -3.95 -17.95
C LYS A 214 -5.49 -5.04 -18.01
N LYS A 215 -4.28 -4.73 -17.54
CA LYS A 215 -3.14 -5.65 -17.53
C LYS A 215 -2.90 -6.29 -16.16
N PHE A 216 -3.68 -5.89 -15.13
CA PHE A 216 -3.58 -6.38 -13.76
C PHE A 216 -2.19 -6.19 -13.14
N GLN A 217 -1.55 -5.06 -13.45
CA GLN A 217 -0.18 -4.75 -13.01
C GLN A 217 -0.04 -3.29 -12.58
N LEU A 218 1.03 -2.97 -11.89
CA LEU A 218 1.40 -1.58 -11.62
C LEU A 218 1.93 -0.90 -12.88
N HIS A 219 1.75 0.42 -12.98
CA HIS A 219 2.38 1.22 -14.04
C HIS A 219 3.89 1.39 -13.83
N SER A 220 4.33 1.38 -12.55
CA SER A 220 5.72 1.53 -12.13
C SER A 220 5.94 0.91 -10.77
N ASP A 221 7.16 0.49 -10.49
CA ASP A 221 7.57 -0.02 -9.17
C ASP A 221 7.72 1.08 -8.12
N SER A 222 7.62 2.34 -8.53
CA SER A 222 7.68 3.50 -7.64
C SER A 222 6.55 4.48 -7.90
N LEU A 223 6.14 5.19 -6.83
CA LEU A 223 5.17 6.28 -6.84
C LEU A 223 5.84 7.58 -6.44
N VAL A 224 5.72 8.59 -7.27
CA VAL A 224 6.16 9.95 -6.95
C VAL A 224 4.96 10.82 -6.62
N ILE A 225 4.90 11.32 -5.39
CA ILE A 225 3.87 12.26 -4.95
C ILE A 225 4.47 13.66 -4.93
N ARG A 226 3.92 14.55 -5.76
CA ARG A 226 4.29 15.97 -5.82
C ARG A 226 3.11 16.84 -5.37
N LYS A 227 3.42 17.92 -4.64
CA LYS A 227 2.45 18.98 -4.38
C LYS A 227 2.32 19.82 -5.63
N ILE A 228 1.16 19.80 -6.25
CA ILE A 228 0.86 20.76 -7.34
C ILE A 228 0.55 22.09 -6.67
N ARG A 229 1.35 23.12 -6.95
CA ARG A 229 1.01 24.52 -6.60
C ARG A 229 -0.17 24.92 -7.48
N ALA A 230 -1.28 25.29 -6.86
CA ALA A 230 -2.43 25.89 -7.54
C ALA A 230 -2.10 27.32 -7.94
#